data_8ac37923080743138f90130fdcd083e5
#
_entry.id   8ac37923080743138f90130fdcd083e5
#
_cell.length_a   1.000
_cell.length_b   1.000
_cell.length_c   1.000
_cell.angle_alpha   90.00
_cell.angle_beta   90.00
_cell.angle_gamma   90.00
#
_symmetry.space_group_name_H-M   'P 1'
#
loop_
_entity.id
_entity.type
_entity.pdbx_description
1 polymer ?
#
loop_
_entity_poly.entity_id
_entity_poly.type
_entity_poly.pdbx_seq_one_letter_code
_entity_poly.pdbx_strand_id
1 'polypeptide(L)'
;YEQRAALAQRSQGGADLGRCLRDGGGAWQDSKPLFDILNTWQTSVQLREHAMSTDFIAHLRAELDGLRAAGLYKAERVITTPQGATVKTADGREVINLCANNYLGLSAHPRVIEAAHEALRSHGYGMSSVRFICGTQDLHKTLEARVARFVGCEDAILYAAAFDANGGLFEPLLGEQDAVISDELNHASIIDGIRLCKASRWRYRHNDMADLERCLQEADAKGARFKLVFTDGVFSMDGTIAQLDAMRALCDRHDALLGIDECHASGFMGRTGRGTHEHRGVFGKVDVITGTFGKALGGASGGFTAARREVVELLRQRSRPYLFSNTLMPAIAGASIAVLDLLEASTALRDKLADNTRWFRHAIGAAGFEIKPGEHPIVPIMVYDAVKAQQLAARLLELGVYVVGFFFPVVAKGQARIRVQMSAVHERRHLETAVAAFAQAGRELGLVK
;
A
#
# COMPACT_ATOMS: atom_id res chain seq x y z
N TYR A 1 -42.77 -15.62 -27.03
CA TYR A 1 -43.62 -16.62 -26.32
C TYR A 1 -43.70 -17.84 -27.25
N GLU A 2 -42.73 -18.73 -27.34
CA GLU A 2 -42.80 -20.08 -27.92
C GLU A 2 -41.43 -20.72 -28.20
N GLN A 3 -40.44 -20.47 -27.33
CA GLN A 3 -39.16 -21.19 -27.37
C GLN A 3 -38.56 -21.48 -25.98
N ARG A 4 -39.40 -21.71 -24.96
CA ARG A 4 -38.98 -22.06 -23.60
C ARG A 4 -39.47 -23.44 -23.10
N ALA A 5 -39.86 -24.33 -23.98
CA ALA A 5 -40.43 -25.64 -23.60
C ALA A 5 -39.61 -26.89 -23.96
N ALA A 6 -38.33 -26.77 -24.32
CA ALA A 6 -37.53 -27.90 -24.76
C ALA A 6 -36.26 -28.22 -23.99
N LEU A 7 -36.08 -27.69 -22.75
CA LEU A 7 -34.86 -27.93 -21.91
C LEU A 7 -35.16 -28.46 -20.50
N ALA A 8 -36.34 -28.99 -20.25
CA ALA A 8 -36.76 -29.50 -18.94
C ALA A 8 -36.88 -31.02 -18.83
N GLN A 9 -36.18 -31.80 -19.65
CA GLN A 9 -36.15 -33.28 -19.49
C GLN A 9 -34.75 -33.82 -19.75
N ARG A 10 -33.83 -33.69 -18.80
CA ARG A 10 -32.68 -34.58 -18.54
C ARG A 10 -31.88 -34.07 -17.35
N SER A 11 -32.29 -34.38 -16.14
CA SER A 11 -31.42 -34.68 -14.98
C SER A 11 -32.24 -35.24 -13.84
N GLN A 12 -32.58 -36.51 -13.94
CA GLN A 12 -32.82 -37.32 -12.74
C GLN A 12 -31.46 -37.85 -12.31
N GLY A 13 -30.95 -37.37 -11.18
CA GLY A 13 -29.70 -37.73 -10.56
C GLY A 13 -29.51 -36.91 -9.29
N GLY A 14 -30.59 -36.82 -8.48
CA GLY A 14 -30.55 -36.24 -7.18
C GLY A 14 -30.43 -37.32 -6.13
N ALA A 15 -29.28 -37.45 -5.53
CA ALA A 15 -29.12 -38.07 -4.21
C ALA A 15 -27.87 -37.53 -3.51
N ASP A 16 -28.11 -37.07 -2.25
CA ASP A 16 -27.12 -36.92 -1.19
C ASP A 16 -26.24 -35.65 -1.08
N LEU A 17 -26.91 -34.53 -0.87
CA LEU A 17 -26.31 -33.37 -0.22
C LEU A 17 -26.82 -33.12 1.22
N GLY A 18 -27.57 -34.07 1.78
CA GLY A 18 -28.26 -33.93 3.06
C GLY A 18 -27.58 -34.58 4.28
N ARG A 19 -26.38 -35.15 4.15
CA ARG A 19 -25.76 -35.95 5.24
C ARG A 19 -24.40 -35.47 5.75
N CYS A 20 -23.88 -34.36 5.29
CA CYS A 20 -22.53 -33.88 5.66
C CYS A 20 -22.48 -32.77 6.73
N LEU A 21 -23.61 -32.48 7.40
CA LEU A 21 -23.67 -31.42 8.42
C LEU A 21 -23.94 -31.91 9.83
N ARG A 22 -23.72 -33.17 10.15
CA ARG A 22 -24.08 -33.70 11.49
C ARG A 22 -23.01 -34.50 12.24
N ASP A 23 -21.78 -34.53 11.86
CA ASP A 23 -20.74 -35.12 12.73
C ASP A 23 -19.49 -34.23 12.74
N GLY A 24 -19.36 -33.49 13.83
CA GLY A 24 -18.13 -32.72 14.15
C GLY A 24 -17.02 -33.68 14.53
N GLY A 25 -15.84 -33.50 13.95
CA GLY A 25 -14.60 -34.14 14.39
C GLY A 25 -13.97 -35.07 13.35
N GLY A 26 -13.44 -34.51 12.28
CA GLY A 26 -12.58 -35.24 11.35
C GLY A 26 -11.50 -34.30 10.83
N ALA A 27 -10.26 -34.61 11.17
CA ALA A 27 -9.08 -33.88 10.69
C ALA A 27 -9.07 -33.78 9.16
N TRP A 28 -8.72 -32.62 8.67
CA TRP A 28 -8.39 -32.35 7.27
C TRP A 28 -7.03 -33.02 6.93
N GLN A 29 -7.03 -34.33 6.80
CA GLN A 29 -5.95 -35.10 6.18
C GLN A 29 -6.56 -35.71 4.92
N ASP A 30 -6.26 -35.10 3.80
CA ASP A 30 -6.31 -35.52 2.40
C ASP A 30 -6.80 -34.36 1.48
N SER A 31 -6.24 -33.19 1.66
CA SER A 31 -6.31 -32.18 0.61
C SER A 31 -5.21 -32.50 -0.41
N LYS A 32 -5.57 -33.03 -1.56
CA LYS A 32 -4.69 -33.00 -2.76
C LYS A 32 -4.18 -31.56 -2.90
N PRO A 33 -2.89 -31.36 -3.08
CA PRO A 33 -2.33 -30.03 -3.11
C PRO A 33 -3.01 -29.19 -4.20
N LEU A 34 -3.31 -27.94 -3.89
CA LEU A 34 -3.88 -26.92 -4.81
C LEU A 34 -3.16 -26.89 -6.18
N PHE A 35 -1.96 -27.41 -6.26
CA PHE A 35 -1.16 -27.57 -7.48
C PHE A 35 -1.79 -28.54 -8.50
N ASP A 36 -2.47 -29.60 -8.05
CA ASP A 36 -3.14 -30.53 -8.97
C ASP A 36 -4.42 -29.93 -9.56
N ILE A 37 -5.07 -29.03 -8.82
CA ILE A 37 -6.24 -28.29 -9.33
C ILE A 37 -5.79 -27.28 -10.41
N LEU A 38 -4.68 -26.61 -10.25
CA LEU A 38 -4.14 -25.68 -11.25
C LEU A 38 -3.65 -26.40 -12.52
N ASN A 39 -3.07 -27.60 -12.40
CA ASN A 39 -2.65 -28.40 -13.56
C ASN A 39 -3.82 -29.03 -14.32
N THR A 40 -4.92 -29.39 -13.65
CA THR A 40 -6.15 -29.87 -14.29
C THR A 40 -6.91 -28.75 -15.00
N TRP A 41 -6.78 -27.49 -14.55
CA TRP A 41 -7.32 -26.33 -15.26
C TRP A 41 -6.57 -26.02 -16.57
N GLN A 42 -5.28 -26.28 -16.65
CA GLN A 42 -4.52 -26.09 -17.89
C GLN A 42 -4.85 -27.08 -19.00
N THR A 43 -5.40 -28.26 -18.67
CA THR A 43 -5.70 -29.32 -19.65
C THR A 43 -7.15 -29.37 -20.11
N SER A 44 -8.09 -28.63 -19.53
CA SER A 44 -9.51 -28.72 -19.89
C SER A 44 -10.18 -27.43 -20.40
N VAL A 45 -9.48 -26.32 -20.46
CA VAL A 45 -9.97 -25.13 -21.13
C VAL A 45 -9.39 -25.11 -22.55
N GLN A 46 -9.96 -25.88 -23.47
CA GLN A 46 -10.02 -25.45 -24.84
C GLN A 46 -10.86 -24.17 -24.87
N LEU A 47 -10.20 -23.05 -24.63
CA LEU A 47 -10.72 -21.74 -24.98
C LEU A 47 -11.04 -21.85 -26.45
N ARG A 48 -12.33 -21.96 -26.81
CA ARG A 48 -12.78 -21.66 -28.17
C ARG A 48 -12.12 -20.32 -28.47
N GLU A 49 -11.25 -20.30 -29.48
CA GLU A 49 -10.73 -19.10 -30.09
C GLU A 49 -11.93 -18.24 -30.53
N HIS A 50 -12.51 -17.48 -29.60
CA HIS A 50 -13.18 -16.26 -29.98
C HIS A 50 -12.07 -15.38 -30.51
N ALA A 51 -12.04 -15.19 -31.78
CA ALA A 51 -11.02 -14.47 -32.52
C ALA A 51 -10.98 -13.01 -32.03
N MET A 52 -10.24 -12.78 -30.90
CA MET A 52 -9.63 -11.47 -30.71
C MET A 52 -8.81 -11.23 -31.98
N SER A 53 -8.90 -10.04 -32.55
CA SER A 53 -8.13 -9.67 -33.73
C SER A 53 -6.72 -10.22 -33.61
N THR A 54 -6.28 -11.05 -34.54
CA THR A 54 -4.93 -11.63 -34.57
C THR A 54 -3.87 -10.54 -34.47
N ASP A 55 -4.15 -9.38 -35.06
CA ASP A 55 -3.27 -8.20 -35.03
C ASP A 55 -3.16 -7.61 -33.61
N PHE A 56 -4.25 -7.58 -32.83
CA PHE A 56 -4.22 -7.11 -31.43
C PHE A 56 -3.40 -8.03 -30.54
N ILE A 57 -3.56 -9.35 -30.67
CA ILE A 57 -2.75 -10.32 -29.90
C ILE A 57 -1.29 -10.28 -30.33
N ALA A 58 -0.99 -10.13 -31.64
CA ALA A 58 0.38 -9.94 -32.10
C ALA A 58 1.01 -8.67 -31.52
N HIS A 59 0.26 -7.57 -31.48
CA HIS A 59 0.69 -6.32 -30.82
C HIS A 59 1.01 -6.55 -29.33
N LEU A 60 0.11 -7.18 -28.55
CA LEU A 60 0.35 -7.45 -27.12
C LEU A 60 1.58 -8.35 -26.89
N ARG A 61 1.81 -9.35 -27.75
CA ARG A 61 3.02 -10.19 -27.69
C ARG A 61 4.27 -9.36 -27.94
N ALA A 62 4.28 -8.51 -28.94
CA ALA A 62 5.40 -7.63 -29.24
C ALA A 62 5.71 -6.67 -28.07
N GLU A 63 4.68 -6.08 -27.43
CA GLU A 63 4.83 -5.25 -26.24
C GLU A 63 5.45 -6.05 -25.07
N LEU A 64 4.95 -7.26 -24.80
CA LEU A 64 5.47 -8.12 -23.73
C LEU A 64 6.92 -8.54 -24.01
N ASP A 65 7.26 -8.85 -25.23
CA ASP A 65 8.63 -9.21 -25.63
C ASP A 65 9.56 -8.00 -25.53
N GLY A 66 9.07 -6.81 -25.89
CA GLY A 66 9.76 -5.54 -25.67
C GLY A 66 10.07 -5.28 -24.18
N LEU A 67 9.08 -5.53 -23.29
CA LEU A 67 9.29 -5.42 -21.84
C LEU A 67 10.34 -6.42 -21.33
N ARG A 68 10.34 -7.67 -21.84
CA ARG A 68 11.35 -8.68 -21.47
C ARG A 68 12.74 -8.29 -21.96
N ALA A 69 12.86 -7.88 -23.22
CA ALA A 69 14.12 -7.47 -23.81
C ALA A 69 14.73 -6.23 -23.13
N ALA A 70 13.87 -5.29 -22.70
CA ALA A 70 14.28 -4.11 -21.95
C ALA A 70 14.58 -4.40 -20.47
N GLY A 71 14.35 -5.62 -19.97
CA GLY A 71 14.47 -5.97 -18.56
C GLY A 71 13.41 -5.28 -17.66
N LEU A 72 12.26 -4.88 -18.21
CA LEU A 72 11.19 -4.20 -17.50
C LEU A 72 10.07 -5.14 -17.07
N TYR A 73 10.14 -6.41 -17.47
CA TYR A 73 9.14 -7.41 -17.11
C TYR A 73 9.17 -7.73 -15.62
N LYS A 74 8.01 -7.63 -14.97
CA LYS A 74 7.86 -7.89 -13.53
C LYS A 74 7.32 -9.30 -13.31
N ALA A 75 8.15 -10.19 -12.76
CA ALA A 75 7.75 -11.54 -12.36
C ALA A 75 7.30 -11.55 -10.90
N GLU A 76 6.14 -12.15 -10.62
CA GLU A 76 5.64 -12.37 -9.26
C GLU A 76 6.33 -13.58 -8.63
N ARG A 77 6.75 -13.44 -7.37
CA ARG A 77 7.28 -14.55 -6.58
C ARG A 77 6.22 -15.05 -5.60
N VAL A 78 5.88 -16.33 -5.71
CA VAL A 78 4.89 -16.96 -4.84
C VAL A 78 5.50 -17.22 -3.47
N ILE A 79 4.83 -16.73 -2.41
CA ILE A 79 5.18 -16.94 -1.00
C ILE A 79 4.18 -17.93 -0.42
N THR A 80 4.68 -18.92 0.34
CA THR A 80 3.88 -20.03 0.87
C THR A 80 3.72 -19.98 2.41
N THR A 81 4.15 -18.90 3.04
CA THR A 81 4.05 -18.67 4.49
C THR A 81 3.38 -17.33 4.79
N PRO A 82 2.92 -17.09 6.02
CA PRO A 82 2.57 -15.74 6.46
C PRO A 82 3.74 -14.77 6.30
N GLN A 83 3.43 -13.47 6.24
CA GLN A 83 4.43 -12.42 6.23
C GLN A 83 5.16 -12.32 7.57
N GLY A 84 6.50 -12.26 7.54
CA GLY A 84 7.36 -12.22 8.71
C GLY A 84 8.74 -11.68 8.39
N ALA A 85 9.68 -11.80 9.34
CA ALA A 85 11.09 -11.50 9.13
C ALA A 85 11.70 -12.40 8.05
N THR A 86 11.25 -13.67 8.01
CA THR A 86 11.52 -14.62 6.93
C THR A 86 10.23 -15.07 6.29
N VAL A 87 10.30 -15.48 5.02
CA VAL A 87 9.21 -16.10 4.27
C VAL A 87 9.75 -17.27 3.45
N LYS A 88 8.88 -18.23 3.11
CA LYS A 88 9.24 -19.31 2.17
C LYS A 88 8.67 -19.02 0.79
N THR A 89 9.48 -19.18 -0.22
CA THR A 89 9.09 -19.11 -1.63
C THR A 89 8.61 -20.48 -2.12
N ALA A 90 7.90 -20.53 -3.24
CA ALA A 90 7.30 -21.76 -3.77
C ALA A 90 8.31 -22.86 -4.08
N ASP A 91 9.58 -22.52 -4.30
CA ASP A 91 10.68 -23.46 -4.47
C ASP A 91 11.25 -24.00 -3.13
N GLY A 92 10.60 -23.67 -2.02
CA GLY A 92 10.92 -24.16 -0.67
C GLY A 92 12.03 -23.38 0.04
N ARG A 93 12.68 -22.40 -0.58
CA ARG A 93 13.73 -21.59 0.07
C ARG A 93 13.14 -20.68 1.13
N GLU A 94 13.75 -20.64 2.30
CA GLU A 94 13.49 -19.64 3.32
C GLU A 94 14.43 -18.44 3.12
N VAL A 95 13.86 -17.24 3.09
CA VAL A 95 14.60 -16.02 2.79
C VAL A 95 14.21 -14.90 3.75
N ILE A 96 15.18 -14.04 4.10
CA ILE A 96 14.94 -12.83 4.91
C ILE A 96 14.18 -11.84 4.05
N ASN A 97 13.00 -11.39 4.51
CA ASN A 97 12.12 -10.51 3.77
C ASN A 97 12.42 -9.04 4.07
N LEU A 98 13.09 -8.36 3.16
CA LEU A 98 13.42 -6.93 3.26
C LEU A 98 12.64 -6.04 2.28
N CYS A 99 11.50 -6.51 1.75
CA CYS A 99 10.71 -5.74 0.78
C CYS A 99 9.24 -5.52 1.18
N ALA A 100 8.71 -6.24 2.19
CA ALA A 100 7.34 -6.04 2.63
C ALA A 100 7.14 -4.73 3.40
N ASN A 101 6.02 -4.04 3.17
CA ASN A 101 5.64 -2.83 3.91
C ASN A 101 5.12 -3.15 5.34
N ASN A 102 5.59 -4.24 5.94
CA ASN A 102 5.20 -4.73 7.26
C ASN A 102 6.06 -4.09 8.37
N TYR A 103 6.08 -2.76 8.44
CA TYR A 103 6.98 -1.98 9.30
C TYR A 103 6.99 -2.41 10.77
N LEU A 104 5.80 -2.67 11.32
CA LEU A 104 5.62 -3.05 12.72
C LEU A 104 5.50 -4.57 12.93
N GLY A 105 5.51 -5.34 11.85
CA GLY A 105 5.39 -6.80 11.93
C GLY A 105 4.00 -7.32 12.30
N LEU A 106 2.96 -6.50 12.11
CA LEU A 106 1.62 -6.82 12.58
C LEU A 106 0.82 -7.73 11.65
N SER A 107 1.28 -7.97 10.42
CA SER A 107 0.53 -8.76 9.41
C SER A 107 0.26 -10.21 9.84
N ALA A 108 1.08 -10.78 10.72
CA ALA A 108 0.89 -12.12 11.28
C ALA A 108 0.86 -12.11 12.82
N HIS A 109 0.55 -10.95 13.43
CA HIS A 109 0.52 -10.83 14.88
C HIS A 109 -0.70 -11.60 15.47
N PRO A 110 -0.52 -12.47 16.51
CA PRO A 110 -1.59 -13.33 17.03
C PRO A 110 -2.86 -12.57 17.44
N ARG A 111 -2.73 -11.43 18.11
CA ARG A 111 -3.90 -10.61 18.52
C ARG A 111 -4.64 -10.00 17.33
N VAL A 112 -3.95 -9.66 16.26
CA VAL A 112 -4.57 -9.12 15.04
C VAL A 112 -5.33 -10.22 14.31
N ILE A 113 -4.74 -11.42 14.21
CA ILE A 113 -5.38 -12.60 13.63
C ILE A 113 -6.63 -12.98 14.43
N GLU A 114 -6.54 -13.03 15.78
CA GLU A 114 -7.70 -13.38 16.62
C GLU A 114 -8.83 -12.35 16.50
N ALA A 115 -8.51 -11.06 16.48
CA ALA A 115 -9.52 -10.01 16.25
C ALA A 115 -10.22 -10.16 14.88
N ALA A 116 -9.48 -10.57 13.84
CA ALA A 116 -10.07 -10.87 12.54
C ALA A 116 -11.02 -12.09 12.62
N HIS A 117 -10.63 -13.16 13.32
CA HIS A 117 -11.48 -14.32 13.54
C HIS A 117 -12.74 -13.98 14.33
N GLU A 118 -12.64 -13.15 15.35
CA GLU A 118 -13.79 -12.69 16.12
C GLU A 118 -14.76 -11.87 15.26
N ALA A 119 -14.24 -10.95 14.44
CA ALA A 119 -15.06 -10.18 13.51
C ALA A 119 -15.73 -11.09 12.45
N LEU A 120 -15.04 -12.13 11.97
CA LEU A 120 -15.64 -13.13 11.07
C LEU A 120 -16.80 -13.89 11.75
N ARG A 121 -16.65 -14.29 13.01
CA ARG A 121 -17.69 -14.99 13.76
C ARG A 121 -18.90 -14.12 14.06
N SER A 122 -18.68 -12.86 14.44
CA SER A 122 -19.75 -11.96 14.91
C SER A 122 -20.42 -11.16 13.79
N HIS A 123 -19.67 -10.78 12.74
CA HIS A 123 -20.14 -9.86 11.69
C HIS A 123 -20.12 -10.47 10.28
N GLY A 124 -19.67 -11.72 10.13
CA GLY A 124 -19.63 -12.44 8.86
C GLY A 124 -18.42 -12.09 7.97
N TYR A 125 -18.37 -12.73 6.81
CA TYR A 125 -17.24 -12.60 5.87
C TYR A 125 -17.24 -11.28 5.11
N GLY A 126 -18.41 -10.83 4.65
CA GLY A 126 -18.52 -9.63 3.82
C GLY A 126 -19.90 -9.02 3.83
N MET A 127 -20.02 -7.82 3.30
CA MET A 127 -21.26 -7.04 3.35
C MET A 127 -22.15 -7.21 2.14
N SER A 128 -21.62 -7.69 1.03
CA SER A 128 -22.33 -7.80 -0.28
C SER A 128 -23.00 -6.49 -0.69
N SER A 129 -22.48 -5.35 -0.26
CA SER A 129 -23.08 -4.04 -0.45
C SER A 129 -22.06 -2.91 -0.31
N VAL A 130 -22.41 -1.77 -0.91
CA VAL A 130 -21.77 -0.48 -0.65
C VAL A 130 -22.30 0.13 0.66
N ARG A 131 -21.59 1.10 1.21
CA ARG A 131 -21.81 1.64 2.56
C ARG A 131 -23.22 2.19 2.79
N PHE A 132 -23.77 2.97 1.87
CA PHE A 132 -25.04 3.69 2.09
C PHE A 132 -26.29 2.83 1.88
N ILE A 133 -26.19 1.69 1.21
CA ILE A 133 -27.35 0.79 1.00
C ILE A 133 -27.55 -0.07 2.26
N CYS A 134 -26.71 -1.09 2.47
CA CYS A 134 -26.75 -1.94 3.67
C CYS A 134 -25.35 -2.43 4.09
N GLY A 135 -24.29 -1.79 3.61
CA GLY A 135 -22.90 -2.18 3.84
C GLY A 135 -22.24 -1.47 5.03
N THR A 136 -22.97 -0.94 6.00
CA THR A 136 -22.40 -0.28 7.17
C THR A 136 -22.75 -1.05 8.44
N GLN A 137 -21.72 -1.53 9.14
CA GLN A 137 -21.81 -2.12 10.47
C GLN A 137 -21.23 -1.17 11.53
N ASP A 138 -21.47 -1.47 12.79
CA ASP A 138 -20.91 -0.77 13.95
C ASP A 138 -19.38 -0.81 13.98
N LEU A 139 -18.74 -1.93 13.56
CA LEU A 139 -17.29 -2.03 13.41
C LEU A 139 -16.72 -0.94 12.49
N HIS A 140 -17.41 -0.64 11.40
CA HIS A 140 -16.97 0.43 10.49
C HIS A 140 -17.01 1.80 11.16
N LYS A 141 -18.10 2.09 11.90
CA LYS A 141 -18.24 3.37 12.62
C LYS A 141 -17.24 3.47 13.77
N THR A 142 -16.97 2.37 14.46
CA THR A 142 -15.96 2.31 15.51
C THR A 142 -14.58 2.57 14.93
N LEU A 143 -14.21 1.94 13.82
CA LEU A 143 -12.91 2.15 13.17
C LEU A 143 -12.76 3.59 12.66
N GLU A 144 -13.81 4.17 12.03
CA GLU A 144 -13.82 5.57 11.60
C GLU A 144 -13.50 6.51 12.77
N ALA A 145 -14.21 6.37 13.89
CA ALA A 145 -13.98 7.19 15.09
C ALA A 145 -12.58 7.00 15.69
N ARG A 146 -12.07 5.74 15.69
CA ARG A 146 -10.74 5.42 16.21
C ARG A 146 -9.63 6.00 15.34
N VAL A 147 -9.75 5.90 14.01
CA VAL A 147 -8.81 6.48 13.06
C VAL A 147 -8.80 8.00 13.17
N ALA A 148 -9.97 8.65 13.15
CA ALA A 148 -10.07 10.11 13.30
C ALA A 148 -9.31 10.59 14.54
N ARG A 149 -9.57 9.99 15.71
CA ARG A 149 -8.87 10.30 16.96
C ARG A 149 -7.36 10.01 16.86
N PHE A 150 -6.98 8.89 16.22
CA PHE A 150 -5.58 8.48 16.11
C PHE A 150 -4.76 9.49 15.30
N VAL A 151 -5.29 10.03 14.21
CA VAL A 151 -4.59 11.01 13.37
C VAL A 151 -4.89 12.46 13.72
N GLY A 152 -5.73 12.72 14.74
CA GLY A 152 -6.04 14.07 15.24
C GLY A 152 -7.01 14.86 14.37
N CYS A 153 -7.97 14.19 13.72
CA CYS A 153 -9.06 14.76 12.94
C CYS A 153 -10.42 14.60 13.63
N GLU A 154 -11.44 15.30 13.13
CA GLU A 154 -12.81 15.26 13.70
C GLU A 154 -13.57 13.99 13.29
N ASP A 155 -13.42 13.55 12.05
CA ASP A 155 -14.12 12.38 11.49
C ASP A 155 -13.23 11.66 10.47
N ALA A 156 -13.62 10.44 10.09
CA ALA A 156 -12.97 9.65 9.04
C ALA A 156 -13.97 8.85 8.22
N ILE A 157 -13.59 8.51 7.01
CA ILE A 157 -14.33 7.68 6.06
C ILE A 157 -13.42 6.54 5.58
N LEU A 158 -13.96 5.32 5.49
CA LEU A 158 -13.22 4.11 5.09
C LEU A 158 -13.43 3.79 3.62
N TYR A 159 -12.38 3.29 2.98
CA TYR A 159 -12.35 2.81 1.60
C TYR A 159 -11.79 1.37 1.53
N ALA A 160 -12.03 0.68 0.41
CA ALA A 160 -11.48 -0.64 0.16
C ALA A 160 -9.94 -0.62 0.01
N ALA A 161 -9.37 0.49 -0.42
CA ALA A 161 -7.93 0.72 -0.50
C ALA A 161 -7.58 2.21 -0.32
N ALA A 162 -6.33 2.51 0.02
CA ALA A 162 -5.83 3.89 0.02
C ALA A 162 -5.79 4.51 -1.38
N PHE A 163 -5.63 3.69 -2.42
CA PHE A 163 -5.74 4.14 -3.81
C PHE A 163 -7.12 4.75 -4.07
N ASP A 164 -8.19 4.12 -3.55
CA ASP A 164 -9.56 4.61 -3.63
C ASP A 164 -9.77 5.89 -2.80
N ALA A 165 -9.14 5.97 -1.62
CA ALA A 165 -9.19 7.17 -0.78
C ALA A 165 -8.61 8.38 -1.51
N ASN A 166 -7.43 8.26 -2.12
CA ASN A 166 -6.81 9.32 -2.92
C ASN A 166 -7.58 9.58 -4.22
N GLY A 167 -8.01 8.52 -4.92
CA GLY A 167 -8.78 8.64 -6.16
C GLY A 167 -10.14 9.31 -5.99
N GLY A 168 -10.75 9.15 -4.81
CA GLY A 168 -12.07 9.70 -4.50
C GLY A 168 -12.06 11.03 -3.72
N LEU A 169 -10.89 11.66 -3.55
CA LEU A 169 -10.73 12.85 -2.71
C LEU A 169 -10.97 14.17 -3.46
N PHE A 170 -10.30 14.37 -4.59
CA PHE A 170 -10.18 15.70 -5.21
C PHE A 170 -11.43 16.13 -5.97
N GLU A 171 -12.02 15.22 -6.77
CA GLU A 171 -13.22 15.53 -7.58
C GLU A 171 -14.43 16.01 -6.74
N PRO A 172 -14.74 15.38 -5.57
CA PRO A 172 -15.85 15.84 -4.74
C PRO A 172 -15.64 17.21 -4.08
N LEU A 173 -14.37 17.55 -3.78
CA LEU A 173 -14.05 18.73 -2.97
C LEU A 173 -13.77 19.98 -3.78
N LEU A 174 -13.21 19.83 -4.99
CA LEU A 174 -12.67 20.93 -5.77
C LEU A 174 -13.26 20.96 -7.19
N GLY A 175 -13.53 22.18 -7.69
CA GLY A 175 -14.08 22.44 -9.00
C GLY A 175 -13.17 23.29 -9.88
N GLU A 176 -13.71 23.76 -11.01
CA GLU A 176 -12.96 24.52 -12.04
C GLU A 176 -12.38 25.85 -11.54
N GLN A 177 -12.97 26.42 -10.48
CA GLN A 177 -12.52 27.70 -9.88
C GLN A 177 -11.41 27.50 -8.83
N ASP A 178 -11.04 26.25 -8.53
CA ASP A 178 -10.14 25.91 -7.45
C ASP A 178 -8.77 25.45 -7.99
N ALA A 179 -7.80 25.27 -7.08
CA ALA A 179 -6.44 24.88 -7.41
C ALA A 179 -5.99 23.66 -6.60
N VAL A 180 -5.28 22.73 -7.24
CA VAL A 180 -4.52 21.67 -6.59
C VAL A 180 -3.03 21.88 -6.88
N ILE A 181 -2.22 21.89 -5.82
CA ILE A 181 -0.76 22.05 -5.90
C ILE A 181 -0.13 20.76 -5.34
N SER A 182 0.60 20.03 -6.18
CA SER A 182 1.07 18.67 -5.92
C SER A 182 2.59 18.57 -6.03
N ASP A 183 3.23 17.82 -5.11
CA ASP A 183 4.64 17.43 -5.29
C ASP A 183 4.79 16.55 -6.53
N GLU A 184 5.88 16.73 -7.26
CA GLU A 184 6.15 16.01 -8.53
C GLU A 184 6.36 14.50 -8.33
N LEU A 185 6.76 14.05 -7.14
CA LEU A 185 7.00 12.65 -6.81
C LEU A 185 5.86 12.00 -6.00
N ASN A 186 4.72 12.65 -5.89
CA ASN A 186 3.55 12.07 -5.22
C ASN A 186 3.17 10.70 -5.81
N HIS A 187 2.58 9.87 -4.96
CA HIS A 187 2.12 8.53 -5.34
C HIS A 187 1.13 8.57 -6.52
N ALA A 188 1.16 7.52 -7.36
CA ALA A 188 0.31 7.41 -8.54
C ALA A 188 -1.18 7.63 -8.25
N SER A 189 -1.69 7.16 -7.10
CA SER A 189 -3.09 7.35 -6.70
C SER A 189 -3.46 8.83 -6.50
N ILE A 190 -2.54 9.64 -5.99
CA ILE A 190 -2.72 11.10 -5.84
C ILE A 190 -2.74 11.73 -7.23
N ILE A 191 -1.78 11.39 -8.09
CA ILE A 191 -1.70 11.89 -9.47
C ILE A 191 -2.99 11.56 -10.24
N ASP A 192 -3.47 10.32 -10.13
CA ASP A 192 -4.67 9.87 -10.84
C ASP A 192 -5.94 10.51 -10.25
N GLY A 193 -6.04 10.65 -8.92
CA GLY A 193 -7.13 11.37 -8.28
C GLY A 193 -7.20 12.86 -8.72
N ILE A 194 -6.05 13.52 -8.81
CA ILE A 194 -5.96 14.90 -9.33
C ILE A 194 -6.36 14.96 -10.82
N ARG A 195 -6.03 13.94 -11.62
CA ARG A 195 -6.44 13.88 -13.04
C ARG A 195 -7.95 13.81 -13.23
N LEU A 196 -8.68 13.20 -12.32
CA LEU A 196 -10.14 13.15 -12.34
C LEU A 196 -10.79 14.47 -11.93
N CYS A 197 -10.08 15.31 -11.19
CA CYS A 197 -10.57 16.61 -10.73
C CYS A 197 -10.52 17.67 -11.84
N LYS A 198 -11.48 18.60 -11.84
CA LYS A 198 -11.53 19.73 -12.79
C LYS A 198 -10.77 20.96 -12.34
N ALA A 199 -10.26 21.00 -11.11
CA ALA A 199 -9.47 22.10 -10.59
C ALA A 199 -8.20 22.35 -11.42
N SER A 200 -7.76 23.61 -11.45
CA SER A 200 -6.45 23.96 -12.03
C SER A 200 -5.33 23.27 -11.28
N ARG A 201 -4.28 22.83 -12.00
CA ARG A 201 -3.21 21.98 -11.44
C ARG A 201 -1.89 22.66 -11.54
N TRP A 202 -1.15 22.65 -10.41
CA TRP A 202 0.25 23.04 -10.34
C TRP A 202 1.07 21.87 -9.77
N ARG A 203 2.30 21.76 -10.23
CA ARG A 203 3.24 20.77 -9.76
C ARG A 203 4.53 21.48 -9.36
N TYR A 204 4.94 21.32 -8.10
CA TYR A 204 6.21 21.83 -7.62
C TYR A 204 7.26 20.74 -7.55
N ARG A 205 8.54 21.15 -7.65
CA ARG A 205 9.70 20.25 -7.57
C ARG A 205 9.76 19.57 -6.21
N HIS A 206 10.15 18.30 -6.22
CA HIS A 206 10.16 17.48 -5.03
C HIS A 206 10.76 18.16 -3.80
N ASN A 207 9.91 18.31 -2.77
CA ASN A 207 10.25 18.86 -1.45
C ASN A 207 10.91 20.25 -1.48
N ASP A 208 10.68 21.04 -2.57
CA ASP A 208 11.20 22.39 -2.79
C ASP A 208 10.17 23.45 -2.36
N MET A 209 10.40 24.02 -1.19
CA MET A 209 9.46 24.99 -0.60
C MET A 209 9.41 26.32 -1.36
N ALA A 210 10.50 26.72 -2.02
CA ALA A 210 10.51 27.93 -2.85
C ALA A 210 9.66 27.74 -4.11
N ASP A 211 9.74 26.56 -4.72
CA ASP A 211 8.91 26.23 -5.88
C ASP A 211 7.42 26.02 -5.50
N LEU A 212 7.16 25.48 -4.30
CA LEU A 212 5.80 25.42 -3.76
C LEU A 212 5.22 26.82 -3.57
N GLU A 213 5.99 27.78 -3.01
CA GLU A 213 5.53 29.14 -2.82
C GLU A 213 5.26 29.83 -4.17
N ARG A 214 6.11 29.64 -5.19
CA ARG A 214 5.86 30.10 -6.56
C ARG A 214 4.53 29.57 -7.10
N CYS A 215 4.24 28.27 -6.93
CA CYS A 215 2.98 27.68 -7.36
C CYS A 215 1.76 28.28 -6.65
N LEU A 216 1.87 28.55 -5.35
CA LEU A 216 0.81 29.22 -4.56
C LEU A 216 0.57 30.65 -5.06
N GLN A 217 1.64 31.44 -5.31
CA GLN A 217 1.54 32.79 -5.87
C GLN A 217 0.89 32.79 -7.26
N GLU A 218 1.23 31.84 -8.11
CA GLU A 218 0.60 31.68 -9.43
C GLU A 218 -0.89 31.33 -9.34
N ALA A 219 -1.26 30.48 -8.38
CA ALA A 219 -2.66 30.13 -8.12
C ALA A 219 -3.45 31.34 -7.59
N ASP A 220 -2.84 32.17 -6.71
CA ASP A 220 -3.41 33.41 -6.22
C ASP A 220 -3.61 34.43 -7.36
N ALA A 221 -2.58 34.63 -8.19
CA ALA A 221 -2.64 35.53 -9.34
C ALA A 221 -3.71 35.12 -10.37
N LYS A 222 -4.02 33.81 -10.46
CA LYS A 222 -5.08 33.27 -11.31
C LYS A 222 -6.46 33.38 -10.71
N GLY A 223 -6.56 33.83 -9.46
CA GLY A 223 -7.81 34.01 -8.74
C GLY A 223 -8.46 32.70 -8.30
N ALA A 224 -7.66 31.68 -7.93
CA ALA A 224 -8.19 30.43 -7.41
C ALA A 224 -9.01 30.67 -6.13
N ARG A 225 -10.26 30.17 -6.13
CA ARG A 225 -11.18 30.33 -5.00
C ARG A 225 -10.69 29.58 -3.76
N PHE A 226 -10.34 28.32 -3.92
CA PHE A 226 -9.73 27.47 -2.89
C PHE A 226 -8.46 26.84 -3.45
N LYS A 227 -7.46 26.67 -2.59
CA LYS A 227 -6.19 26.03 -2.93
C LYS A 227 -5.98 24.83 -1.99
N LEU A 228 -5.66 23.66 -2.54
CA LEU A 228 -5.26 22.48 -1.79
C LEU A 228 -3.83 22.11 -2.19
N VAL A 229 -2.90 22.21 -1.25
CA VAL A 229 -1.56 21.62 -1.35
C VAL A 229 -1.68 20.18 -0.89
N PHE A 230 -1.22 19.22 -1.71
CA PHE A 230 -1.28 17.79 -1.36
C PHE A 230 0.05 17.09 -1.63
N THR A 231 0.53 16.31 -0.65
CA THR A 231 1.81 15.61 -0.71
C THR A 231 1.77 14.24 -0.04
N ASP A 232 2.64 13.30 -0.47
CA ASP A 232 3.01 12.19 0.38
C ASP A 232 3.67 12.74 1.66
N GLY A 233 3.31 12.22 2.83
CA GLY A 233 4.04 12.49 4.07
C GLY A 233 5.42 11.85 4.05
N VAL A 234 5.49 10.63 3.50
CA VAL A 234 6.74 9.91 3.19
C VAL A 234 6.68 9.36 1.77
N PHE A 235 7.65 9.72 0.95
CA PHE A 235 7.76 9.27 -0.43
C PHE A 235 8.28 7.84 -0.51
N SER A 236 7.46 6.96 -1.05
CA SER A 236 7.62 5.50 -0.98
C SER A 236 8.88 4.93 -1.60
N MET A 237 9.49 5.61 -2.59
CA MET A 237 10.67 5.13 -3.30
C MET A 237 11.99 5.64 -2.71
N ASP A 238 11.91 6.70 -1.90
CA ASP A 238 13.08 7.41 -1.38
C ASP A 238 13.17 7.42 0.15
N GLY A 239 12.03 7.28 0.84
CA GLY A 239 11.97 7.47 2.29
C GLY A 239 12.16 8.94 2.71
N THR A 240 12.04 9.88 1.76
CA THR A 240 12.06 11.32 2.05
C THR A 240 10.81 11.69 2.83
N ILE A 241 10.97 12.49 3.87
CA ILE A 241 9.88 13.00 4.71
C ILE A 241 9.55 14.43 4.27
N ALA A 242 8.28 14.71 4.03
CA ALA A 242 7.81 16.05 3.64
C ALA A 242 8.10 17.09 4.74
N GLN A 243 8.39 18.32 4.33
CA GLN A 243 8.65 19.47 5.21
C GLN A 243 7.32 20.11 5.66
N LEU A 244 6.47 19.33 6.36
CA LEU A 244 5.10 19.73 6.68
C LEU A 244 4.98 21.00 7.52
N ASP A 245 5.98 21.29 8.35
CA ASP A 245 6.10 22.53 9.14
C ASP A 245 6.25 23.75 8.22
N ALA A 246 7.15 23.69 7.27
CA ALA A 246 7.34 24.75 6.26
C ALA A 246 6.14 24.85 5.30
N MET A 247 5.58 23.71 4.88
CA MET A 247 4.39 23.67 4.03
C MET A 247 3.18 24.30 4.73
N ARG A 248 2.95 24.00 6.01
CA ARG A 248 1.85 24.61 6.78
C ARG A 248 2.01 26.14 6.86
N ALA A 249 3.24 26.62 7.12
CA ALA A 249 3.50 28.05 7.14
C ALA A 249 3.24 28.74 5.79
N LEU A 250 3.56 28.07 4.67
CA LEU A 250 3.23 28.56 3.33
C LEU A 250 1.72 28.56 3.10
N CYS A 251 1.03 27.47 3.44
CA CYS A 251 -0.43 27.37 3.30
C CYS A 251 -1.15 28.44 4.12
N ASP A 252 -0.68 28.74 5.34
CA ASP A 252 -1.27 29.79 6.18
C ASP A 252 -1.12 31.19 5.57
N ARG A 253 0.02 31.48 4.91
CA ARG A 253 0.25 32.78 4.21
C ARG A 253 -0.62 32.97 2.98
N HIS A 254 -0.96 31.87 2.32
CA HIS A 254 -1.69 31.88 1.04
C HIS A 254 -3.14 31.45 1.19
N ASP A 255 -3.67 31.34 2.40
CA ASP A 255 -5.03 30.83 2.66
C ASP A 255 -5.31 29.52 1.90
N ALA A 256 -4.43 28.54 2.05
CA ALA A 256 -4.49 27.25 1.37
C ALA A 256 -4.68 26.11 2.38
N LEU A 257 -5.37 25.07 1.95
CA LEU A 257 -5.51 23.81 2.68
C LEU A 257 -4.26 22.96 2.49
N LEU A 258 -3.89 22.19 3.51
CA LEU A 258 -2.82 21.21 3.49
C LEU A 258 -3.39 19.79 3.62
N GLY A 259 -3.17 18.94 2.64
CA GLY A 259 -3.49 17.52 2.66
C GLY A 259 -2.25 16.64 2.54
N ILE A 260 -2.27 15.47 3.19
CA ILE A 260 -1.15 14.52 3.18
C ILE A 260 -1.62 13.08 3.02
N ASP A 261 -0.78 12.27 2.37
CA ASP A 261 -0.89 10.81 2.37
C ASP A 261 0.08 10.23 3.41
N GLU A 262 -0.46 9.60 4.43
CA GLU A 262 0.25 9.01 5.56
C GLU A 262 0.49 7.50 5.42
N CYS A 263 0.33 6.92 4.24
CA CYS A 263 0.42 5.48 3.99
C CYS A 263 1.76 4.86 4.39
N HIS A 264 2.85 5.63 4.40
CA HIS A 264 4.17 5.18 4.80
C HIS A 264 4.64 5.77 6.15
N ALA A 265 3.72 6.28 6.98
CA ALA A 265 4.08 6.93 8.23
C ALA A 265 3.15 6.60 9.41
N SER A 266 1.83 6.54 9.21
CA SER A 266 0.87 6.18 10.26
C SER A 266 1.22 4.85 10.90
N GLY A 267 1.23 4.84 12.23
CA GLY A 267 1.55 3.70 13.08
C GLY A 267 2.94 3.76 13.71
N PHE A 268 3.92 4.48 13.13
CA PHE A 268 5.29 4.45 13.65
C PHE A 268 6.06 5.79 13.58
N MET A 269 5.72 6.71 12.68
CA MET A 269 6.37 8.03 12.65
C MET A 269 5.83 8.94 13.75
N GLY A 270 6.71 9.78 14.29
CA GLY A 270 6.41 10.65 15.42
C GLY A 270 6.54 9.95 16.77
N ARG A 271 6.46 10.74 17.86
CA ARG A 271 6.67 10.26 19.23
C ARG A 271 5.66 9.20 19.65
N THR A 272 4.41 9.32 19.21
CA THR A 272 3.33 8.38 19.54
C THR A 272 2.85 7.58 18.32
N GLY A 273 3.54 7.70 17.18
CA GLY A 273 3.25 6.94 15.97
C GLY A 273 2.07 7.47 15.14
N ARG A 274 1.73 8.74 15.31
CA ARG A 274 0.56 9.33 14.64
C ARG A 274 0.82 9.63 13.16
N GLY A 275 2.08 9.80 12.78
CA GLY A 275 2.49 10.04 11.40
C GLY A 275 3.48 11.20 11.26
N THR A 276 3.70 11.62 10.01
CA THR A 276 4.64 12.71 9.69
C THR A 276 4.21 14.05 10.25
N HIS A 277 2.90 14.30 10.37
CA HIS A 277 2.36 15.52 10.96
C HIS A 277 2.68 15.64 12.47
N GLU A 278 2.75 14.52 13.21
CA GLU A 278 3.30 14.51 14.58
C GLU A 278 4.81 14.72 14.56
N HIS A 279 5.53 14.01 13.68
CA HIS A 279 6.99 14.08 13.54
C HIS A 279 7.47 15.52 13.23
N ARG A 280 6.72 16.26 12.43
CA ARG A 280 7.01 17.65 12.01
C ARG A 280 6.36 18.73 12.92
N GLY A 281 5.73 18.35 14.02
CA GLY A 281 5.16 19.29 14.98
C GLY A 281 3.91 20.04 14.49
N VAL A 282 3.22 19.51 13.49
CA VAL A 282 1.97 20.08 12.94
C VAL A 282 0.75 19.18 13.18
N PHE A 283 0.80 18.34 14.22
CA PHE A 283 -0.33 17.51 14.62
C PHE A 283 -1.58 18.38 14.88
N GLY A 284 -2.72 17.99 14.31
CA GLY A 284 -3.98 18.74 14.38
C GLY A 284 -4.03 20.00 13.51
N LYS A 285 -3.01 20.24 12.63
CA LYS A 285 -2.94 21.39 11.74
C LYS A 285 -2.97 21.00 10.25
N VAL A 286 -3.19 19.74 9.95
CA VAL A 286 -3.37 19.23 8.58
C VAL A 286 -4.86 19.10 8.31
N ASP A 287 -5.33 19.61 7.16
CA ASP A 287 -6.75 19.70 6.85
C ASP A 287 -7.34 18.37 6.36
N VAL A 288 -6.54 17.58 5.63
CA VAL A 288 -6.95 16.27 5.09
C VAL A 288 -5.80 15.28 5.21
N ILE A 289 -6.09 14.11 5.76
CA ILE A 289 -5.13 13.01 5.90
C ILE A 289 -5.71 11.77 5.24
N THR A 290 -5.00 11.21 4.27
CA THR A 290 -5.30 9.87 3.75
C THR A 290 -4.30 8.85 4.31
N GLY A 291 -4.70 7.58 4.37
CA GLY A 291 -3.84 6.52 4.91
C GLY A 291 -4.33 5.12 4.55
N THR A 292 -3.57 4.11 4.97
CA THR A 292 -3.82 2.71 4.62
C THR A 292 -3.76 1.77 5.83
N PHE A 293 -4.60 0.74 5.83
CA PHE A 293 -4.47 -0.42 6.71
C PHE A 293 -3.59 -1.54 6.09
N GLY A 294 -3.17 -1.36 4.84
CA GLY A 294 -2.38 -2.35 4.08
C GLY A 294 -0.87 -2.32 4.36
N LYS A 295 -0.40 -1.58 5.36
CA LYS A 295 1.02 -1.47 5.70
C LYS A 295 1.23 -1.57 7.23
N ALA A 296 1.76 -0.56 7.89
CA ALA A 296 2.03 -0.57 9.34
C ALA A 296 0.77 -0.80 10.18
N LEU A 297 -0.39 -0.36 9.73
CA LEU A 297 -1.67 -0.53 10.43
C LEU A 297 -2.33 -1.91 10.20
N GLY A 298 -1.54 -2.98 10.19
CA GLY A 298 -2.03 -4.36 10.13
C GLY A 298 -1.60 -5.14 8.88
N GLY A 299 -1.38 -4.48 7.74
CA GLY A 299 -0.84 -5.10 6.52
C GLY A 299 -1.85 -5.86 5.65
N ALA A 300 -3.15 -5.72 5.90
CA ALA A 300 -4.19 -6.36 5.08
C ALA A 300 -4.54 -5.50 3.85
N SER A 301 -5.69 -4.87 3.85
CA SER A 301 -6.15 -3.93 2.84
C SER A 301 -7.01 -2.84 3.48
N GLY A 302 -7.51 -1.91 2.69
CA GLY A 302 -8.31 -0.81 3.17
C GLY A 302 -7.53 0.50 3.22
N GLY A 303 -8.29 1.59 3.14
CA GLY A 303 -7.80 2.95 3.24
C GLY A 303 -8.78 3.83 4.00
N PHE A 304 -8.35 5.03 4.31
CA PHE A 304 -9.19 6.03 4.95
C PHE A 304 -8.83 7.44 4.49
N THR A 305 -9.81 8.33 4.62
CA THR A 305 -9.59 9.78 4.62
C THR A 305 -10.10 10.32 5.95
N ALA A 306 -9.30 11.11 6.65
CA ALA A 306 -9.65 11.77 7.89
C ALA A 306 -9.54 13.30 7.71
N ALA A 307 -10.54 14.05 8.21
CA ALA A 307 -10.61 15.49 8.04
C ALA A 307 -11.64 16.09 9.02
N ARG A 308 -12.01 17.35 8.79
CA ARG A 308 -13.18 17.96 9.42
C ARG A 308 -14.46 17.24 8.99
N ARG A 309 -15.47 17.28 9.82
CA ARG A 309 -16.74 16.55 9.61
C ARG A 309 -17.40 16.89 8.28
N GLU A 310 -17.43 18.16 7.89
CA GLU A 310 -18.07 18.62 6.65
C GLU A 310 -17.40 18.03 5.40
N VAL A 311 -16.05 17.89 5.43
CA VAL A 311 -15.29 17.25 4.36
C VAL A 311 -15.66 15.78 4.25
N VAL A 312 -15.62 15.07 5.39
CA VAL A 312 -15.91 13.63 5.44
C VAL A 312 -17.37 13.36 5.04
N GLU A 313 -18.31 14.18 5.48
CA GLU A 313 -19.72 14.05 5.10
C GLU A 313 -19.94 14.26 3.61
N LEU A 314 -19.30 15.27 3.01
CA LEU A 314 -19.36 15.49 1.56
C LEU A 314 -18.75 14.31 0.78
N LEU A 315 -17.63 13.75 1.24
CA LEU A 315 -17.06 12.56 0.63
C LEU A 315 -18.01 11.36 0.69
N ARG A 316 -18.75 11.17 1.79
CA ARG A 316 -19.78 10.12 1.88
C ARG A 316 -20.88 10.28 0.83
N GLN A 317 -21.17 11.51 0.42
CA GLN A 317 -22.21 11.79 -0.57
C GLN A 317 -21.73 11.76 -2.02
N ARG A 318 -20.43 12.01 -2.28
CA ARG A 318 -19.93 12.28 -3.64
C ARG A 318 -18.71 11.47 -4.05
N SER A 319 -17.95 10.88 -3.11
CA SER A 319 -16.77 10.10 -3.46
C SER A 319 -17.14 8.81 -4.18
N ARG A 320 -16.86 8.75 -5.47
CA ARG A 320 -17.26 7.61 -6.33
C ARG A 320 -16.73 6.27 -5.86
N PRO A 321 -15.45 6.12 -5.44
CA PRO A 321 -14.96 4.86 -4.90
C PRO A 321 -15.72 4.41 -3.65
N TYR A 322 -16.16 5.34 -2.80
CA TYR A 322 -16.99 5.03 -1.63
C TYR A 322 -18.43 4.62 -2.00
N LEU A 323 -19.02 5.29 -2.95
CA LEU A 323 -20.41 5.08 -3.35
C LEU A 323 -20.61 3.79 -4.15
N PHE A 324 -19.58 3.35 -4.90
CA PHE A 324 -19.76 2.29 -5.90
C PHE A 324 -18.87 1.05 -5.66
N SER A 325 -17.93 1.09 -4.73
CA SER A 325 -17.16 -0.10 -4.32
C SER A 325 -17.75 -0.76 -3.07
N ASN A 326 -17.64 -2.08 -2.98
CA ASN A 326 -18.04 -2.81 -1.79
C ASN A 326 -17.29 -2.32 -0.55
N THR A 327 -17.98 -2.41 0.58
CA THR A 327 -17.49 -2.02 1.89
C THR A 327 -16.25 -2.81 2.31
N LEU A 328 -15.36 -2.17 3.05
CA LEU A 328 -14.25 -2.80 3.75
C LEU A 328 -14.75 -4.02 4.56
N MET A 329 -14.08 -5.14 4.39
CA MET A 329 -14.43 -6.42 5.02
C MET A 329 -14.45 -6.31 6.55
N PRO A 330 -15.48 -6.87 7.26
CA PRO A 330 -15.59 -6.81 8.72
C PRO A 330 -14.34 -7.32 9.45
N ALA A 331 -13.72 -8.39 8.96
CA ALA A 331 -12.51 -8.94 9.55
C ALA A 331 -11.34 -7.93 9.53
N ILE A 332 -11.21 -7.13 8.47
CA ILE A 332 -10.19 -6.08 8.38
C ILE A 332 -10.53 -4.94 9.35
N ALA A 333 -11.81 -4.56 9.44
CA ALA A 333 -12.23 -3.50 10.36
C ALA A 333 -11.94 -3.89 11.83
N GLY A 334 -12.32 -5.10 12.25
CA GLY A 334 -12.05 -5.61 13.61
C GLY A 334 -10.55 -5.73 13.90
N ALA A 335 -9.78 -6.29 12.96
CA ALA A 335 -8.33 -6.39 13.08
C ALA A 335 -7.65 -5.02 13.20
N SER A 336 -8.08 -4.05 12.40
CA SER A 336 -7.51 -2.68 12.42
C SER A 336 -7.81 -1.95 13.74
N ILE A 337 -8.97 -2.19 14.37
CA ILE A 337 -9.27 -1.68 15.72
C ILE A 337 -8.25 -2.25 16.72
N ALA A 338 -8.02 -3.58 16.71
CA ALA A 338 -7.03 -4.20 17.58
C ALA A 338 -5.60 -3.71 17.33
N VAL A 339 -5.25 -3.38 16.09
CA VAL A 339 -3.95 -2.73 15.76
C VAL A 339 -3.84 -1.38 16.44
N LEU A 340 -4.86 -0.53 16.36
CA LEU A 340 -4.85 0.78 17.03
C LEU A 340 -4.70 0.62 18.56
N ASP A 341 -5.35 -0.39 19.18
CA ASP A 341 -5.18 -0.69 20.60
C ASP A 341 -3.73 -1.05 20.94
N LEU A 342 -3.08 -1.90 20.12
CA LEU A 342 -1.68 -2.28 20.31
C LEU A 342 -0.75 -1.07 20.22
N LEU A 343 -0.98 -0.17 19.27
CA LEU A 343 -0.14 1.01 19.05
C LEU A 343 -0.30 2.07 20.13
N GLU A 344 -1.50 2.21 20.71
CA GLU A 344 -1.78 3.11 21.81
C GLU A 344 -1.24 2.58 23.15
N ALA A 345 -1.13 1.26 23.30
CA ALA A 345 -0.67 0.62 24.54
C ALA A 345 0.86 0.62 24.69
N SER A 346 1.65 0.67 23.61
CA SER A 346 3.10 0.50 23.69
C SER A 346 3.86 1.14 22.52
N THR A 347 5.06 1.66 22.82
CA THR A 347 6.01 2.18 21.83
C THR A 347 7.01 1.13 21.34
N ALA A 348 7.07 -0.04 21.98
CA ALA A 348 8.14 -1.02 21.81
C ALA A 348 8.42 -1.44 20.34
N LEU A 349 7.37 -1.61 19.54
CA LEU A 349 7.54 -1.95 18.12
C LEU A 349 8.15 -0.80 17.31
N ARG A 350 7.75 0.44 17.59
CA ARG A 350 8.31 1.64 16.95
C ARG A 350 9.78 1.84 17.33
N ASP A 351 10.09 1.68 18.61
CA ASP A 351 11.44 1.84 19.14
C ASP A 351 12.38 0.80 18.50
N LYS A 352 11.94 -0.47 18.43
CA LYS A 352 12.68 -1.54 17.76
C LYS A 352 12.85 -1.28 16.26
N LEU A 353 11.81 -0.77 15.59
CA LEU A 353 11.89 -0.39 14.17
C LEU A 353 12.93 0.71 13.94
N ALA A 354 12.93 1.74 14.78
CA ALA A 354 13.89 2.84 14.71
C ALA A 354 15.32 2.36 14.95
N ASP A 355 15.54 1.48 15.93
CA ASP A 355 16.85 0.88 16.22
C ASP A 355 17.34 0.01 15.05
N ASN A 356 16.49 -0.85 14.50
CA ASN A 356 16.80 -1.66 13.34
C ASN A 356 17.19 -0.79 12.13
N THR A 357 16.45 0.30 11.92
CA THR A 357 16.68 1.24 10.83
C THR A 357 18.03 1.94 10.95
N ARG A 358 18.33 2.51 12.12
CA ARG A 358 19.61 3.19 12.39
C ARG A 358 20.78 2.24 12.18
N TRP A 359 20.69 1.05 12.76
CA TRP A 359 21.75 0.06 12.65
C TRP A 359 21.98 -0.38 11.19
N PHE A 360 20.90 -0.72 10.46
CA PHE A 360 21.01 -1.18 9.08
C PHE A 360 21.59 -0.09 8.16
N ARG A 361 21.12 1.16 8.29
CA ARG A 361 21.67 2.30 7.52
C ARG A 361 23.16 2.48 7.74
N HIS A 362 23.61 2.38 9.00
CA HIS A 362 25.03 2.46 9.33
C HIS A 362 25.84 1.28 8.73
N ALA A 363 25.36 0.06 8.95
CA ALA A 363 26.06 -1.14 8.53
C ALA A 363 26.16 -1.28 6.99
N ILE A 364 25.09 -0.96 6.25
CA ILE A 364 25.10 -1.04 4.78
C ILE A 364 25.97 0.04 4.16
N GLY A 365 26.00 1.24 4.75
CA GLY A 365 26.93 2.29 4.36
C GLY A 365 28.40 1.91 4.61
N ALA A 366 28.69 1.31 5.78
CA ALA A 366 30.01 0.79 6.11
C ALA A 366 30.45 -0.37 5.18
N ALA A 367 29.49 -1.12 4.62
CA ALA A 367 29.76 -2.15 3.60
C ALA A 367 30.05 -1.55 2.20
N GLY A 368 30.07 -0.23 2.06
CA GLY A 368 30.45 0.48 0.83
C GLY A 368 29.30 0.87 -0.08
N PHE A 369 28.06 0.59 0.29
CA PHE A 369 26.89 0.97 -0.51
C PHE A 369 26.50 2.43 -0.31
N GLU A 370 26.19 3.11 -1.40
CA GLU A 370 25.57 4.43 -1.36
C GLU A 370 24.08 4.28 -1.02
N ILE A 371 23.62 5.01 0.00
CA ILE A 371 22.21 5.09 0.39
C ILE A 371 21.75 6.55 0.38
N LYS A 372 20.48 6.78 0.06
CA LYS A 372 19.93 8.13 0.25
C LYS A 372 19.87 8.48 1.74
N PRO A 373 20.26 9.72 2.11
CA PRO A 373 20.18 10.18 3.49
C PRO A 373 18.74 10.16 4.01
N GLY A 374 18.57 10.03 5.31
CA GLY A 374 17.26 10.01 5.96
C GLY A 374 17.23 9.09 7.18
N GLU A 375 16.11 9.07 7.87
CA GLU A 375 15.88 8.29 9.11
C GLU A 375 14.74 7.29 8.97
N HIS A 376 13.99 7.34 7.84
CA HIS A 376 12.85 6.47 7.59
C HIS A 376 13.28 5.00 7.38
N PRO A 377 12.44 4.00 7.78
CA PRO A 377 12.66 2.57 7.56
C PRO A 377 12.79 2.13 6.10
N ILE A 378 12.39 2.95 5.14
CA ILE A 378 12.73 2.79 3.73
C ILE A 378 14.20 3.18 3.55
N VAL A 379 15.03 2.24 3.09
CA VAL A 379 16.45 2.44 2.84
C VAL A 379 16.75 2.18 1.36
N PRO A 380 16.81 3.24 0.54
CA PRO A 380 17.16 3.10 -0.89
C PRO A 380 18.68 2.88 -1.02
N ILE A 381 19.08 1.71 -1.49
CA ILE A 381 20.46 1.38 -1.84
C ILE A 381 20.63 1.68 -3.33
N MET A 382 21.41 2.71 -3.64
CA MET A 382 21.55 3.22 -5.01
C MET A 382 22.42 2.31 -5.87
N VAL A 383 21.93 1.96 -7.05
CA VAL A 383 22.62 1.13 -8.04
C VAL A 383 22.76 1.88 -9.36
N TYR A 384 21.82 2.82 -9.63
CA TYR A 384 21.74 3.67 -10.82
C TYR A 384 21.45 2.92 -12.14
N ASP A 385 21.93 1.68 -12.30
CA ASP A 385 21.76 0.82 -13.46
C ASP A 385 20.65 -0.21 -13.22
N ALA A 386 19.68 -0.30 -14.14
CA ALA A 386 18.52 -1.18 -14.01
C ALA A 386 18.89 -2.68 -14.10
N VAL A 387 19.85 -3.02 -14.96
CA VAL A 387 20.31 -4.41 -15.13
C VAL A 387 21.06 -4.87 -13.89
N LYS A 388 21.98 -4.04 -13.40
CA LYS A 388 22.72 -4.33 -12.17
C LYS A 388 21.79 -4.43 -10.95
N ALA A 389 20.75 -3.59 -10.86
CA ALA A 389 19.77 -3.69 -9.78
C ALA A 389 19.00 -5.01 -9.80
N GLN A 390 18.64 -5.52 -10.97
CA GLN A 390 18.02 -6.84 -11.13
C GLN A 390 19.00 -7.99 -10.80
N GLN A 391 20.23 -7.91 -11.29
CA GLN A 391 21.28 -8.90 -10.98
C GLN A 391 21.55 -8.94 -9.47
N LEU A 392 21.65 -7.79 -8.82
CA LEU A 392 21.82 -7.70 -7.36
C LEU A 392 20.64 -8.34 -6.62
N ALA A 393 19.40 -8.03 -7.02
CA ALA A 393 18.21 -8.62 -6.40
C ALA A 393 18.14 -10.15 -6.60
N ALA A 394 18.51 -10.65 -7.78
CA ALA A 394 18.56 -12.07 -8.07
C ALA A 394 19.66 -12.78 -7.22
N ARG A 395 20.86 -12.20 -7.16
CA ARG A 395 21.95 -12.76 -6.38
C ARG A 395 21.66 -12.75 -4.88
N LEU A 396 21.07 -11.69 -4.36
CA LEU A 396 20.64 -11.61 -2.96
C LEU A 396 19.60 -12.70 -2.61
N LEU A 397 18.69 -13.00 -3.54
CA LEU A 397 17.72 -14.09 -3.33
C LEU A 397 18.41 -15.45 -3.21
N GLU A 398 19.45 -15.70 -4.01
CA GLU A 398 20.28 -16.93 -3.90
C GLU A 398 21.01 -16.98 -2.55
N LEU A 399 21.40 -15.83 -2.02
CA LEU A 399 22.06 -15.69 -0.71
C LEU A 399 21.06 -15.63 0.47
N GLY A 400 19.77 -15.92 0.23
CA GLY A 400 18.75 -15.98 1.27
C GLY A 400 18.15 -14.63 1.66
N VAL A 401 18.26 -13.59 0.82
CA VAL A 401 17.70 -12.25 1.09
C VAL A 401 16.72 -11.84 -0.02
N TYR A 402 15.46 -11.63 0.34
CA TYR A 402 14.43 -11.20 -0.59
C TYR A 402 14.31 -9.68 -0.64
N VAL A 403 14.72 -9.13 -1.77
CA VAL A 403 14.57 -7.71 -2.14
C VAL A 403 14.10 -7.57 -3.58
N VAL A 404 13.69 -6.35 -3.95
CA VAL A 404 13.26 -6.02 -5.31
C VAL A 404 14.03 -4.81 -5.81
N GLY A 405 14.50 -4.88 -7.07
CA GLY A 405 15.07 -3.76 -7.79
C GLY A 405 13.98 -2.84 -8.34
N PHE A 406 14.12 -1.55 -8.12
CA PHE A 406 13.24 -0.53 -8.67
C PHE A 406 13.98 0.30 -9.73
N PHE A 407 13.34 0.43 -10.89
CA PHE A 407 13.86 1.13 -12.07
C PHE A 407 12.70 1.79 -12.83
N PHE A 408 13.00 2.47 -13.92
CA PHE A 408 11.97 3.12 -14.75
C PHE A 408 10.87 2.13 -15.17
N PRO A 409 9.59 2.52 -15.17
CA PRO A 409 9.04 3.85 -14.89
C PRO A 409 8.73 4.14 -13.41
N VAL A 410 9.03 3.24 -12.48
CA VAL A 410 8.73 3.40 -11.04
C VAL A 410 9.62 4.48 -10.40
N VAL A 411 10.86 4.58 -10.86
CA VAL A 411 11.80 5.66 -10.53
C VAL A 411 12.36 6.24 -11.83
N ALA A 412 12.94 7.44 -11.80
CA ALA A 412 13.51 8.09 -12.96
C ALA A 412 14.62 7.24 -13.61
N LYS A 413 14.83 7.40 -14.92
CA LYS A 413 15.96 6.77 -15.63
C LYS A 413 17.29 7.16 -14.97
N GLY A 414 18.20 6.19 -14.82
CA GLY A 414 19.48 6.39 -14.14
C GLY A 414 19.37 6.48 -12.61
N GLN A 415 18.19 6.18 -12.01
CA GLN A 415 17.95 6.21 -10.57
C GLN A 415 17.55 4.84 -10.03
N ALA A 416 17.98 3.76 -10.70
CA ALA A 416 17.70 2.40 -10.27
C ALA A 416 18.31 2.13 -8.89
N ARG A 417 17.58 1.36 -8.06
CA ARG A 417 17.92 1.07 -6.67
C ARG A 417 17.33 -0.24 -6.18
N ILE A 418 17.89 -0.78 -5.11
CA ILE A 418 17.20 -1.73 -4.25
C ILE A 418 16.53 -0.94 -3.12
N ARG A 419 15.21 -1.06 -2.98
CA ARG A 419 14.49 -0.46 -1.86
C ARG A 419 14.33 -1.47 -0.74
N VAL A 420 15.13 -1.32 0.30
CA VAL A 420 15.02 -2.14 1.52
C VAL A 420 14.00 -1.52 2.46
N GLN A 421 13.18 -2.38 3.09
CA GLN A 421 12.18 -2.01 4.09
C GLN A 421 12.53 -2.65 5.43
N MET A 422 12.82 -1.86 6.44
CA MET A 422 13.01 -2.36 7.80
C MET A 422 11.68 -2.68 8.45
N SER A 423 11.70 -3.68 9.34
CA SER A 423 10.55 -4.08 10.15
C SER A 423 10.96 -4.34 11.59
N ALA A 424 10.01 -4.13 12.51
CA ALA A 424 10.19 -4.45 13.92
C ALA A 424 10.36 -5.96 14.19
N VAL A 425 9.91 -6.83 13.25
CA VAL A 425 10.11 -8.28 13.39
C VAL A 425 11.51 -8.75 13.03
N HIS A 426 12.34 -7.90 12.39
CA HIS A 426 13.72 -8.26 12.15
C HIS A 426 14.50 -8.31 13.45
N GLU A 427 15.19 -9.42 13.66
CA GLU A 427 16.17 -9.57 14.71
C GLU A 427 17.56 -9.16 14.19
N ARG A 428 18.49 -8.82 15.09
CA ARG A 428 19.84 -8.39 14.74
C ARG A 428 20.53 -9.37 13.78
N ARG A 429 20.43 -10.67 14.02
CA ARG A 429 20.98 -11.72 13.17
C ARG A 429 20.48 -11.67 11.71
N HIS A 430 19.19 -11.33 11.50
CA HIS A 430 18.64 -11.20 10.15
C HIS A 430 19.29 -10.04 9.40
N LEU A 431 19.48 -8.91 10.09
CA LEU A 431 20.10 -7.72 9.51
C LEU A 431 21.60 -7.93 9.22
N GLU A 432 22.32 -8.58 10.11
CA GLU A 432 23.74 -8.95 9.94
C GLU A 432 23.92 -9.89 8.74
N THR A 433 23.09 -10.94 8.64
CA THR A 433 23.09 -11.86 7.49
C THR A 433 22.78 -11.12 6.19
N ALA A 434 21.81 -10.21 6.21
CA ALA A 434 21.45 -9.42 5.02
C ALA A 434 22.62 -8.51 4.58
N VAL A 435 23.25 -7.78 5.51
CA VAL A 435 24.40 -6.92 5.18
C VAL A 435 25.56 -7.74 4.63
N ALA A 436 25.85 -8.91 5.20
CA ALA A 436 26.89 -9.82 4.67
C ALA A 436 26.57 -10.29 3.24
N ALA A 437 25.31 -10.65 2.97
CA ALA A 437 24.87 -11.04 1.63
C ALA A 437 24.97 -9.88 0.63
N PHE A 438 24.59 -8.67 1.04
CA PHE A 438 24.77 -7.45 0.22
C PHE A 438 26.24 -7.19 -0.09
N ALA A 439 27.12 -7.25 0.91
CA ALA A 439 28.57 -7.05 0.72
C ALA A 439 29.17 -8.10 -0.22
N GLN A 440 28.77 -9.37 -0.11
CA GLN A 440 29.19 -10.42 -1.02
C GLN A 440 28.72 -10.14 -2.45
N ALA A 441 27.41 -10.01 -2.65
CA ALA A 441 26.83 -9.77 -3.98
C ALA A 441 27.34 -8.46 -4.60
N GLY A 442 27.55 -7.43 -3.78
CA GLY A 442 28.09 -6.16 -4.23
C GLY A 442 29.51 -6.27 -4.78
N ARG A 443 30.39 -7.04 -4.12
CA ARG A 443 31.75 -7.31 -4.63
C ARG A 443 31.72 -8.15 -5.90
N GLU A 444 30.93 -9.20 -5.95
CA GLU A 444 30.78 -10.07 -7.13
C GLU A 444 30.31 -9.28 -8.37
N LEU A 445 29.48 -8.26 -8.20
CA LEU A 445 28.94 -7.43 -9.27
C LEU A 445 29.72 -6.12 -9.51
N GLY A 446 30.81 -5.89 -8.78
CA GLY A 446 31.61 -4.67 -8.88
C GLY A 446 30.85 -3.39 -8.50
N LEU A 447 29.94 -3.49 -7.53
CA LEU A 447 29.17 -2.36 -6.99
C LEU A 447 29.86 -1.74 -5.76
N VAL A 448 30.62 -2.55 -5.02
CA VAL A 448 31.42 -2.14 -3.87
C VAL A 448 32.80 -2.82 -3.95
N LYS A 449 33.79 -2.26 -3.21
CA LYS A 449 35.18 -2.80 -3.15
C LYS A 449 35.29 -4.03 -2.27
#